data_3ccbc9c686ac74f45bda0e6f2ddc4b1d
#
_entry.id   3ccbc9c686ac74f45bda0e6f2ddc4b1d
#
_cell.length_a   1.000
_cell.length_b   1.000
_cell.length_c   1.000
_cell.angle_alpha   90.00
_cell.angle_beta   90.00
_cell.angle_gamma   90.00
#
_symmetry.space_group_name_H-M   'P 1'
#
loop_
_entity.id
_entity.type
_entity.pdbx_description
1 polymer ?
#
loop_
_entity_poly.entity_id
_entity_poly.type
_entity_poly.pdbx_seq_one_letter_code
_entity_poly.pdbx_strand_id
1 'polypeptide(L)'
;MKQKIILKTTDHWNIALYKYENHNITRKYPVFLLHGIASNHTVWDIGVPGYNFARYLIDEGYQVYSLDLRGRTGSDGPHTGRGDIWSNDDYLLCDLPAAIEFILEDSKVGKLHWVGHSLGGILGFFYQIRHKASNLQSLTTFASSLTYTFSTINHVRTWMDYISAYLYYPVDTWFKFTLPIVDRDTYFTRFIWSADNVTPEVKRALIHNTVQKISVLEWNQIKAISAAEGMPRISGGFNHYVDDRRIVTPAFMMVGDRDWVCAVDGVEWTRDRLKCPSKYMIFGKEYGSRSRYGHLDIVCGINAPYETWPAATEWLAEKDRD
;
A
#
# COMPACT_ATOMS: atom_id res chain seq x y z
N MET A 1 -12.66 -14.69 11.40
CA MET A 1 -11.24 -15.11 11.55
C MET A 1 -10.49 -14.86 10.26
N LYS A 2 -9.15 -14.95 10.25
CA LYS A 2 -8.36 -14.93 9.02
C LYS A 2 -7.47 -16.18 8.94
N GLN A 3 -7.42 -16.81 7.79
CA GLN A 3 -6.58 -17.96 7.49
C GLN A 3 -5.27 -17.46 6.87
N LYS A 4 -4.14 -17.85 7.41
CA LYS A 4 -2.82 -17.63 6.81
C LYS A 4 -2.52 -18.77 5.83
N ILE A 5 -2.18 -18.40 4.59
CA ILE A 5 -1.82 -19.31 3.50
C ILE A 5 -0.39 -18.97 3.10
N ILE A 6 0.47 -19.97 3.01
CA ILE A 6 1.85 -19.79 2.53
C ILE A 6 1.90 -20.13 1.05
N LEU A 7 2.29 -19.18 0.25
CA LEU A 7 2.50 -19.35 -1.20
C LEU A 7 3.99 -19.39 -1.49
N LYS A 8 4.38 -20.26 -2.42
CA LYS A 8 5.76 -20.35 -2.88
C LYS A 8 5.91 -19.60 -4.20
N THR A 9 6.80 -18.62 -4.23
CA THR A 9 7.10 -17.86 -5.44
C THR A 9 7.97 -18.64 -6.42
N THR A 10 8.07 -18.18 -7.65
CA THR A 10 8.89 -18.80 -8.71
C THR A 10 10.38 -18.82 -8.38
N ASP A 11 10.85 -17.88 -7.57
CA ASP A 11 12.23 -17.79 -7.06
C ASP A 11 12.38 -18.38 -5.64
N HIS A 12 11.41 -19.23 -5.24
CA HIS A 12 11.43 -20.04 -4.04
C HIS A 12 11.37 -19.31 -2.70
N TRP A 13 10.76 -18.13 -2.65
CA TRP A 13 10.37 -17.49 -1.40
C TRP A 13 9.01 -18.00 -0.93
N ASN A 14 8.81 -18.05 0.40
CA ASN A 14 7.51 -18.28 0.99
C ASN A 14 6.92 -16.92 1.37
N ILE A 15 5.76 -16.60 0.80
CA ILE A 15 5.02 -15.37 1.10
C ILE A 15 3.69 -15.70 1.75
N ALA A 16 3.23 -14.85 2.67
CA ALA A 16 2.02 -15.07 3.43
C ALA A 16 0.84 -14.29 2.85
N LEU A 17 -0.14 -15.00 2.36
CA LEU A 17 -1.45 -14.47 1.98
C LEU A 17 -2.44 -14.74 3.12
N TYR A 18 -3.22 -13.74 3.48
CA TYR A 18 -4.26 -13.83 4.50
C TYR A 18 -5.62 -13.75 3.84
N LYS A 19 -6.38 -14.85 3.89
CA LYS A 19 -7.78 -14.92 3.47
C LYS A 19 -8.66 -14.65 4.67
N TYR A 20 -9.51 -13.64 4.58
CA TYR A 20 -10.46 -13.32 5.64
C TYR A 20 -11.74 -14.11 5.43
N GLU A 21 -12.23 -14.75 6.50
CA GLU A 21 -13.47 -15.53 6.46
C GLU A 21 -14.67 -14.61 6.24
N ASN A 22 -15.41 -14.91 5.19
CA ASN A 22 -16.71 -14.29 4.90
C ASN A 22 -17.72 -15.37 4.56
N HIS A 23 -18.78 -15.47 5.36
CA HIS A 23 -19.89 -16.42 5.17
C HIS A 23 -21.05 -15.83 4.35
N ASN A 24 -20.97 -14.55 4.00
CA ASN A 24 -21.99 -13.84 3.25
C ASN A 24 -21.36 -13.03 2.10
N ILE A 25 -20.79 -13.74 1.11
CA ILE A 25 -20.21 -13.11 -0.08
C ILE A 25 -21.35 -12.75 -1.02
N THR A 26 -21.54 -11.46 -1.28
CA THR A 26 -22.56 -10.91 -2.16
C THR A 26 -21.98 -10.14 -3.35
N ARG A 27 -20.68 -9.87 -3.33
CA ARG A 27 -19.94 -9.15 -4.36
C ARG A 27 -19.27 -10.12 -5.33
N LYS A 28 -19.18 -9.71 -6.59
CA LYS A 28 -18.69 -10.55 -7.68
C LYS A 28 -17.19 -10.81 -7.62
N TYR A 29 -16.42 -9.76 -7.39
CA TYR A 29 -14.96 -9.83 -7.43
C TYR A 29 -14.36 -9.72 -6.03
N PRO A 30 -13.32 -10.52 -5.70
CA PRO A 30 -12.60 -10.40 -4.44
C PRO A 30 -11.80 -9.10 -4.38
N VAL A 31 -11.51 -8.64 -3.16
CA VAL A 31 -10.62 -7.50 -2.90
C VAL A 31 -9.27 -8.01 -2.44
N PHE A 32 -8.23 -7.59 -3.15
CA PHE A 32 -6.83 -7.80 -2.79
C PHE A 32 -6.25 -6.54 -2.15
N LEU A 33 -5.83 -6.64 -0.89
CA LEU A 33 -5.26 -5.56 -0.10
C LEU A 33 -3.73 -5.65 -0.08
N LEU A 34 -3.05 -4.58 -0.49
CA LEU A 34 -1.59 -4.52 -0.50
C LEU A 34 -1.06 -3.33 0.31
N HIS A 35 -0.22 -3.62 1.30
CA HIS A 35 0.38 -2.65 2.21
C HIS A 35 1.47 -1.78 1.54
N GLY A 36 1.87 -0.70 2.24
CA GLY A 36 2.95 0.21 1.82
C GLY A 36 4.35 -0.29 2.15
N ILE A 37 5.34 0.55 1.81
CA ILE A 37 6.73 0.34 2.23
C ILE A 37 6.82 0.31 3.77
N ALA A 38 7.77 -0.44 4.31
CA ALA A 38 7.96 -0.61 5.75
C ALA A 38 6.68 -1.00 6.52
N SER A 39 5.76 -1.71 5.87
CA SER A 39 4.47 -2.10 6.43
C SER A 39 4.20 -3.58 6.18
N ASN A 40 3.11 -4.11 6.72
CA ASN A 40 2.60 -5.45 6.49
C ASN A 40 1.06 -5.46 6.45
N HIS A 41 0.45 -6.63 6.30
CA HIS A 41 -1.00 -6.79 6.21
C HIS A 41 -1.79 -6.16 7.37
N THR A 42 -1.17 -5.97 8.55
CA THR A 42 -1.88 -5.45 9.72
C THR A 42 -2.30 -3.98 9.57
N VAL A 43 -1.81 -3.25 8.57
CA VAL A 43 -2.31 -1.90 8.28
C VAL A 43 -3.81 -1.89 7.95
N TRP A 44 -4.33 -3.01 7.43
CA TRP A 44 -5.72 -3.21 7.09
C TRP A 44 -6.56 -3.80 8.24
N ASP A 45 -5.87 -4.31 9.27
CA ASP A 45 -6.44 -5.00 10.43
C ASP A 45 -5.54 -4.76 11.65
N ILE A 46 -5.57 -3.54 12.17
CA ILE A 46 -4.61 -3.04 13.18
C ILE A 46 -4.75 -3.78 14.52
N GLY A 47 -5.87 -4.48 14.74
CA GLY A 47 -6.17 -5.14 16.00
C GLY A 47 -6.77 -4.20 17.06
N VAL A 48 -7.18 -3.00 16.68
CA VAL A 48 -7.91 -2.03 17.51
C VAL A 48 -9.38 -2.01 17.07
N PRO A 49 -10.35 -2.16 17.98
CA PRO A 49 -11.77 -2.11 17.62
C PRO A 49 -12.14 -0.85 16.85
N GLY A 50 -12.89 -1.01 15.75
CA GLY A 50 -13.30 0.08 14.88
C GLY A 50 -12.27 0.48 13.80
N TYR A 51 -11.06 -0.08 13.81
CA TYR A 51 -9.99 0.25 12.88
C TYR A 51 -9.56 -0.96 12.04
N ASN A 52 -10.53 -1.66 11.46
CA ASN A 52 -10.30 -2.84 10.63
C ASN A 52 -11.01 -2.68 9.28
N PHE A 53 -10.28 -2.18 8.29
CA PHE A 53 -10.79 -1.98 6.93
C PHE A 53 -11.09 -3.31 6.23
N ALA A 54 -10.29 -4.35 6.48
CA ALA A 54 -10.56 -5.67 5.92
C ALA A 54 -11.92 -6.22 6.43
N ARG A 55 -12.25 -6.01 7.71
CA ARG A 55 -13.53 -6.39 8.26
C ARG A 55 -14.68 -5.56 7.67
N TYR A 56 -14.47 -4.26 7.51
CA TYR A 56 -15.46 -3.38 6.86
C TYR A 56 -15.81 -3.89 5.46
N LEU A 57 -14.83 -4.27 4.64
CA LEU A 57 -15.07 -4.85 3.31
C LEU A 57 -15.83 -6.18 3.36
N ILE A 58 -15.57 -7.01 4.38
CA ILE A 58 -16.32 -8.27 4.60
C ILE A 58 -17.78 -7.95 4.88
N ASP A 59 -18.06 -6.98 5.73
CA ASP A 59 -19.42 -6.56 6.08
C ASP A 59 -20.16 -5.96 4.88
N GLU A 60 -19.41 -5.38 3.90
CA GLU A 60 -19.90 -4.94 2.60
C GLU A 60 -20.06 -6.08 1.57
N GLY A 61 -19.81 -7.32 1.95
CA GLY A 61 -20.04 -8.52 1.17
C GLY A 61 -18.86 -8.99 0.28
N TYR A 62 -17.68 -8.42 0.43
CA TYR A 62 -16.51 -8.84 -0.34
C TYR A 62 -15.80 -10.06 0.25
N GLN A 63 -15.27 -10.93 -0.62
CA GLN A 63 -14.19 -11.81 -0.25
C GLN A 63 -12.90 -11.00 -0.20
N VAL A 64 -12.14 -11.07 0.89
CA VAL A 64 -10.98 -10.21 1.13
C VAL A 64 -9.71 -11.04 1.33
N TYR A 65 -8.64 -10.60 0.67
CA TYR A 65 -7.29 -11.14 0.82
C TYR A 65 -6.32 -10.00 1.11
N SER A 66 -5.31 -10.25 1.95
CA SER A 66 -4.18 -9.33 2.09
C SER A 66 -2.86 -10.07 2.07
N LEU A 67 -1.82 -9.45 1.52
CA LEU A 67 -0.50 -10.06 1.32
C LEU A 67 0.52 -9.41 2.26
N ASP A 68 1.38 -10.24 2.86
CA ASP A 68 2.70 -9.81 3.31
C ASP A 68 3.70 -10.09 2.19
N LEU A 69 4.25 -9.05 1.60
CA LEU A 69 5.35 -9.17 0.64
C LEU A 69 6.58 -9.82 1.32
N ARG A 70 7.49 -10.39 0.55
CA ARG A 70 8.78 -10.89 1.08
C ARG A 70 9.46 -9.85 1.96
N GLY A 71 10.19 -10.30 2.96
CA GLY A 71 10.82 -9.44 3.95
C GLY A 71 9.89 -8.96 5.07
N ARG A 72 8.59 -9.20 5.00
CA ARG A 72 7.58 -8.84 6.03
C ARG A 72 7.35 -10.00 7.00
N THR A 73 6.84 -9.69 8.19
CA THR A 73 6.74 -10.64 9.33
C THR A 73 6.05 -11.96 8.98
N GLY A 74 5.07 -11.96 8.11
CA GLY A 74 4.34 -13.16 7.72
C GLY A 74 5.07 -14.04 6.73
N SER A 75 5.94 -13.47 5.93
CA SER A 75 6.68 -14.06 4.79
C SER A 75 8.13 -14.34 5.14
N ASP A 76 8.87 -15.00 4.26
CA ASP A 76 10.32 -15.16 4.41
C ASP A 76 11.03 -13.81 4.42
N GLY A 77 12.15 -13.73 5.18
CA GLY A 77 12.97 -12.55 5.30
C GLY A 77 14.08 -12.73 6.35
N PRO A 78 14.78 -11.67 6.75
CA PRO A 78 15.86 -11.76 7.73
C PRO A 78 15.46 -12.40 9.07
N HIS A 79 14.19 -12.25 9.46
CA HIS A 79 13.63 -12.84 10.68
C HIS A 79 13.42 -14.36 10.60
N THR A 80 13.37 -14.94 9.39
CA THR A 80 13.33 -16.39 9.16
C THR A 80 14.70 -16.98 8.84
N GLY A 81 15.79 -16.19 8.97
CA GLY A 81 17.15 -16.60 8.65
C GLY A 81 17.52 -16.48 7.16
N ARG A 82 16.62 -15.97 6.31
CA ARG A 82 16.92 -15.72 4.91
C ARG A 82 17.67 -14.39 4.79
N GLY A 83 18.93 -14.45 4.38
CA GLY A 83 19.84 -13.29 4.29
C GLY A 83 19.74 -12.53 2.96
N ASP A 84 18.96 -13.03 1.99
CA ASP A 84 18.85 -12.40 0.68
C ASP A 84 18.16 -11.03 0.78
N ILE A 85 18.73 -10.05 0.10
CA ILE A 85 18.08 -8.74 -0.08
C ILE A 85 17.08 -8.82 -1.22
N TRP A 86 16.07 -7.96 -1.20
CA TRP A 86 15.00 -7.92 -2.20
C TRP A 86 14.77 -6.50 -2.72
N SER A 87 14.13 -6.43 -3.87
CA SER A 87 13.77 -5.20 -4.57
C SER A 87 12.27 -5.15 -4.88
N ASN A 88 11.78 -4.03 -5.39
CA ASN A 88 10.41 -3.95 -5.89
C ASN A 88 10.20 -4.79 -7.17
N ASP A 89 11.27 -5.08 -7.92
CA ASP A 89 11.20 -6.02 -9.05
C ASP A 89 10.78 -7.41 -8.60
N ASP A 90 11.29 -7.88 -7.46
CA ASP A 90 10.95 -9.20 -6.93
C ASP A 90 9.47 -9.27 -6.54
N TYR A 91 8.92 -8.18 -6.01
CA TYR A 91 7.48 -8.07 -5.77
C TYR A 91 6.69 -8.20 -7.07
N LEU A 92 7.06 -7.43 -8.10
CA LEU A 92 6.34 -7.38 -9.37
C LEU A 92 6.46 -8.67 -10.18
N LEU A 93 7.59 -9.36 -10.09
CA LEU A 93 7.89 -10.52 -10.93
C LEU A 93 7.54 -11.85 -10.27
N CYS A 94 7.53 -11.91 -8.94
CA CYS A 94 7.40 -13.16 -8.21
C CYS A 94 6.25 -13.14 -7.19
N ASP A 95 6.23 -12.19 -6.24
CA ASP A 95 5.26 -12.19 -5.14
C ASP A 95 3.83 -11.93 -5.63
N LEU A 96 3.65 -10.86 -6.38
CA LEU A 96 2.33 -10.43 -6.86
C LEU A 96 1.70 -11.42 -7.85
N PRO A 97 2.44 -11.96 -8.84
CA PRO A 97 1.89 -13.01 -9.68
C PRO A 97 1.42 -14.23 -8.89
N ALA A 98 2.22 -14.72 -7.94
CA ALA A 98 1.85 -15.87 -7.12
C ALA A 98 0.59 -15.61 -6.28
N ALA A 99 0.47 -14.42 -5.68
CA ALA A 99 -0.68 -14.05 -4.89
C ALA A 99 -1.95 -13.90 -5.74
N ILE A 100 -1.84 -13.20 -6.89
CA ILE A 100 -2.98 -12.94 -7.78
C ILE A 100 -3.49 -14.24 -8.40
N GLU A 101 -2.60 -15.11 -8.87
CA GLU A 101 -2.96 -16.43 -9.41
C GLU A 101 -3.75 -17.25 -8.39
N PHE A 102 -3.24 -17.34 -7.16
CA PHE A 102 -3.95 -18.03 -6.08
C PHE A 102 -5.33 -17.43 -5.80
N ILE A 103 -5.44 -16.10 -5.70
CA ILE A 103 -6.71 -15.43 -5.41
C ILE A 103 -7.75 -15.71 -6.48
N LEU A 104 -7.38 -15.66 -7.75
CA LEU A 104 -8.28 -15.92 -8.88
C LEU A 104 -8.73 -17.39 -8.92
N GLU A 105 -7.81 -18.31 -8.63
CA GLU A 105 -8.12 -19.75 -8.55
C GLU A 105 -9.06 -20.06 -7.36
N ASP A 106 -8.75 -19.55 -6.16
CA ASP A 106 -9.53 -19.78 -4.95
C ASP A 106 -10.93 -19.14 -5.02
N SER A 107 -11.04 -17.95 -5.60
CA SER A 107 -12.32 -17.25 -5.76
C SER A 107 -13.12 -17.69 -7.00
N LYS A 108 -12.52 -18.44 -7.92
CA LYS A 108 -13.12 -18.94 -9.16
C LYS A 108 -13.65 -17.84 -10.08
N VAL A 109 -13.01 -16.66 -10.08
CA VAL A 109 -13.34 -15.54 -10.94
C VAL A 109 -12.11 -15.06 -11.72
N GLY A 110 -12.33 -14.43 -12.86
CA GLY A 110 -11.24 -14.01 -13.75
C GLY A 110 -10.60 -12.67 -13.39
N LYS A 111 -11.16 -11.94 -12.42
CA LYS A 111 -10.70 -10.60 -12.04
C LYS A 111 -10.81 -10.37 -10.54
N LEU A 112 -10.07 -9.36 -10.05
CA LEU A 112 -10.11 -8.89 -8.67
C LEU A 112 -10.05 -7.36 -8.62
N HIS A 113 -10.50 -6.80 -7.52
CA HIS A 113 -10.24 -5.42 -7.14
C HIS A 113 -8.91 -5.33 -6.39
N TRP A 114 -8.03 -4.43 -6.83
CA TRP A 114 -6.80 -4.12 -6.12
C TRP A 114 -6.99 -2.89 -5.26
N VAL A 115 -6.71 -2.99 -3.97
CA VAL A 115 -6.66 -1.85 -3.05
C VAL A 115 -5.26 -1.77 -2.45
N GLY A 116 -4.54 -0.68 -2.70
CA GLY A 116 -3.16 -0.51 -2.27
C GLY A 116 -2.95 0.77 -1.47
N HIS A 117 -2.16 0.69 -0.40
CA HIS A 117 -1.68 1.85 0.34
C HIS A 117 -0.25 2.17 -0.07
N SER A 118 0.05 3.45 -0.36
CA SER A 118 1.42 3.91 -0.62
C SER A 118 2.12 3.05 -1.69
N LEU A 119 3.23 2.39 -1.38
CA LEU A 119 3.91 1.45 -2.29
C LEU A 119 2.94 0.40 -2.85
N GLY A 120 1.97 -0.09 -2.08
CA GLY A 120 1.01 -1.08 -2.55
C GLY A 120 0.13 -0.59 -3.71
N GLY A 121 -0.19 0.70 -3.74
CA GLY A 121 -0.90 1.31 -4.87
C GLY A 121 0.04 1.57 -6.06
N ILE A 122 1.27 1.99 -5.81
CA ILE A 122 2.30 2.15 -6.86
C ILE A 122 2.54 0.82 -7.57
N LEU A 123 2.68 -0.27 -6.81
CA LEU A 123 2.85 -1.62 -7.36
C LEU A 123 1.64 -2.05 -8.21
N GLY A 124 0.42 -1.60 -7.86
CA GLY A 124 -0.78 -1.84 -8.66
C GLY A 124 -0.72 -1.17 -10.05
N PHE A 125 -0.15 0.03 -10.14
CA PHE A 125 0.11 0.68 -11.43
C PHE A 125 1.21 -0.06 -12.21
N PHE A 126 2.34 -0.36 -11.56
CA PHE A 126 3.47 -1.01 -12.24
C PHE A 126 3.19 -2.47 -12.61
N TYR A 127 2.35 -3.17 -11.85
CA TYR A 127 1.88 -4.49 -12.21
C TYR A 127 1.18 -4.50 -13.57
N GLN A 128 0.32 -3.51 -13.84
CA GLN A 128 -0.34 -3.37 -15.14
C GLN A 128 0.65 -3.11 -16.27
N ILE A 129 1.64 -2.26 -16.05
CA ILE A 129 2.68 -1.98 -17.04
C ILE A 129 3.46 -3.26 -17.36
N ARG A 130 3.77 -4.06 -16.34
CA ARG A 130 4.60 -5.27 -16.48
C ARG A 130 3.85 -6.46 -17.05
N HIS A 131 2.62 -6.69 -16.61
CA HIS A 131 1.87 -7.93 -16.89
C HIS A 131 0.69 -7.72 -17.86
N LYS A 132 0.43 -6.51 -18.37
CA LYS A 132 -0.75 -6.20 -19.20
C LYS A 132 -2.04 -6.67 -18.52
N ALA A 133 -2.20 -6.35 -17.24
CA ALA A 133 -3.10 -6.98 -16.31
C ALA A 133 -4.59 -6.87 -16.70
N SER A 134 -5.07 -7.83 -17.47
CA SER A 134 -6.50 -8.00 -17.78
C SER A 134 -7.30 -8.60 -16.61
N ASN A 135 -6.61 -9.05 -15.57
CA ASN A 135 -7.17 -9.67 -14.37
C ASN A 135 -7.50 -8.69 -13.23
N LEU A 136 -7.32 -7.38 -13.47
CA LEU A 136 -7.76 -6.35 -12.54
C LEU A 136 -9.11 -5.76 -13.00
N GLN A 137 -10.09 -5.74 -12.11
CA GLN A 137 -11.37 -5.09 -12.33
C GLN A 137 -11.31 -3.60 -12.02
N SER A 138 -10.65 -3.23 -10.92
CA SER A 138 -10.34 -1.84 -10.58
C SER A 138 -9.09 -1.74 -9.72
N LEU A 139 -8.49 -0.55 -9.70
CA LEU A 139 -7.40 -0.18 -8.79
C LEU A 139 -7.87 0.97 -7.90
N THR A 140 -7.81 0.77 -6.59
CA THR A 140 -8.04 1.81 -5.58
C THR A 140 -6.74 2.07 -4.84
N THR A 141 -6.35 3.32 -4.72
CA THR A 141 -5.12 3.68 -4.00
C THR A 141 -5.39 4.64 -2.86
N PHE A 142 -4.79 4.35 -1.72
CA PHE A 142 -4.69 5.25 -0.59
C PHE A 142 -3.28 5.81 -0.54
N ALA A 143 -3.12 7.13 -0.67
CA ALA A 143 -1.85 7.84 -0.57
C ALA A 143 -0.76 7.29 -1.51
N SER A 144 -1.09 7.11 -2.79
CA SER A 144 -0.17 6.59 -3.80
C SER A 144 -0.15 7.45 -5.05
N SER A 145 1.03 7.71 -5.57
CA SER A 145 1.21 8.39 -6.85
C SER A 145 2.36 7.77 -7.64
N LEU A 146 2.39 8.02 -8.94
CA LEU A 146 3.48 7.58 -9.81
C LEU A 146 4.73 8.46 -9.69
N THR A 147 4.66 9.56 -8.95
CA THR A 147 5.81 10.43 -8.67
C THR A 147 5.79 10.93 -7.24
N TYR A 148 6.97 11.04 -6.64
CA TYR A 148 7.18 11.68 -5.34
C TYR A 148 8.06 12.94 -5.45
N THR A 149 8.18 13.51 -6.64
CA THR A 149 8.96 14.74 -6.89
C THR A 149 8.47 15.90 -6.01
N PHE A 150 7.17 15.97 -5.77
CA PHE A 150 6.53 17.02 -4.95
C PHE A 150 6.56 16.71 -3.44
N SER A 151 7.05 15.54 -3.07
CA SER A 151 7.03 15.07 -1.69
C SER A 151 8.10 15.73 -0.81
N THR A 152 7.72 16.04 0.43
CA THR A 152 8.65 16.48 1.47
C THR A 152 9.65 15.40 1.87
N ILE A 153 9.39 14.13 1.55
CA ILE A 153 10.30 13.00 1.79
C ILE A 153 11.66 13.19 1.09
N ASN A 154 11.74 14.05 0.07
CA ASN A 154 12.99 14.37 -0.61
C ASN A 154 14.05 14.95 0.35
N HIS A 155 13.66 15.61 1.43
CA HIS A 155 14.57 16.07 2.47
C HIS A 155 15.11 14.91 3.34
N VAL A 156 14.28 13.90 3.59
CA VAL A 156 14.66 12.70 4.34
C VAL A 156 15.55 11.78 3.49
N ARG A 157 15.36 11.78 2.17
CA ARG A 157 16.15 11.01 1.21
C ARG A 157 17.64 11.24 1.36
N THR A 158 18.08 12.51 1.42
CA THR A 158 19.49 12.87 1.56
C THR A 158 20.09 12.31 2.86
N TRP A 159 19.30 12.25 3.92
CA TRP A 159 19.73 11.70 5.20
C TRP A 159 19.91 10.17 5.15
N MET A 160 18.98 9.47 4.50
CA MET A 160 19.04 8.00 4.36
C MET A 160 20.19 7.56 3.42
N ASP A 161 20.64 8.41 2.49
CA ASP A 161 21.76 8.11 1.62
C ASP A 161 23.09 7.98 2.39
N TYR A 162 23.25 8.70 3.49
CA TYR A 162 24.43 8.58 4.37
C TYR A 162 24.42 7.28 5.20
N ILE A 163 23.26 6.60 5.35
CA ILE A 163 23.11 5.37 6.13
C ILE A 163 23.18 4.13 5.23
N SER A 164 23.44 4.29 3.94
CA SER A 164 23.38 3.24 2.90
C SER A 164 24.42 2.10 3.02
N ALA A 165 25.21 2.06 4.11
CA ALA A 165 26.18 0.99 4.36
C ALA A 165 25.53 -0.33 4.84
N TYR A 166 24.23 -0.36 5.05
CA TYR A 166 23.50 -1.52 5.56
C TYR A 166 22.65 -2.17 4.47
N LEU A 167 22.51 -3.50 4.52
CA LEU A 167 21.63 -4.26 3.61
C LEU A 167 20.15 -3.98 3.88
N TYR A 168 19.83 -3.57 5.12
CA TYR A 168 18.46 -3.28 5.57
C TYR A 168 18.42 -2.02 6.43
N TYR A 169 17.36 -1.24 6.27
CA TYR A 169 17.05 -0.14 7.18
C TYR A 169 16.14 -0.66 8.31
N PRO A 170 16.55 -0.62 9.57
CA PRO A 170 15.79 -1.12 10.71
C PRO A 170 14.70 -0.11 11.15
N VAL A 171 13.81 0.22 10.25
CA VAL A 171 12.75 1.22 10.44
C VAL A 171 11.84 0.84 11.60
N ASP A 172 11.54 -0.46 11.74
CA ASP A 172 10.79 -1.02 12.87
C ASP A 172 11.43 -0.68 14.22
N THR A 173 12.74 -0.77 14.31
CA THR A 173 13.50 -0.43 15.52
C THR A 173 13.51 1.09 15.77
N TRP A 174 13.76 1.88 14.72
CA TRP A 174 13.75 3.34 14.83
C TRP A 174 12.41 3.88 15.32
N PHE A 175 11.31 3.39 14.76
CA PHE A 175 9.97 3.81 15.18
C PHE A 175 9.67 3.43 16.63
N LYS A 176 10.14 2.30 17.15
CA LYS A 176 9.97 1.93 18.56
C LYS A 176 10.62 2.93 19.51
N PHE A 177 11.74 3.55 19.12
CA PHE A 177 12.34 4.63 19.91
C PHE A 177 11.48 5.90 19.96
N THR A 178 10.53 6.08 19.05
CA THR A 178 9.62 7.23 19.06
C THR A 178 8.40 7.04 19.96
N LEU A 179 8.15 5.83 20.48
CA LEU A 179 6.98 5.52 21.31
C LEU A 179 6.76 6.50 22.48
N PRO A 180 7.79 6.99 23.19
CA PRO A 180 7.60 7.95 24.28
C PRO A 180 7.03 9.30 23.84
N ILE A 181 7.17 9.64 22.56
CA ILE A 181 6.76 10.93 22.00
C ILE A 181 5.71 10.80 20.89
N VAL A 182 5.25 9.58 20.61
CA VAL A 182 4.34 9.28 19.48
C VAL A 182 3.02 10.02 19.54
N ASP A 183 2.56 10.34 20.73
CA ASP A 183 1.31 11.08 20.97
C ASP A 183 1.47 12.59 20.75
N ARG A 184 2.72 13.09 20.62
CA ARG A 184 3.00 14.50 20.39
C ARG A 184 2.91 14.83 18.91
N ASP A 185 2.40 16.01 18.59
CA ASP A 185 2.48 16.56 17.23
C ASP A 185 3.90 17.11 17.00
N THR A 186 4.76 16.29 16.38
CA THR A 186 6.14 16.62 16.06
C THR A 186 6.32 16.64 14.55
N TYR A 187 7.39 17.29 14.08
CA TYR A 187 7.76 17.26 12.67
C TYR A 187 7.86 15.81 12.14
N PHE A 188 8.41 14.89 12.92
CA PHE A 188 8.54 13.47 12.56
C PHE A 188 7.17 12.77 12.45
N THR A 189 6.26 12.97 13.40
CA THR A 189 4.95 12.31 13.38
C THR A 189 4.07 12.80 12.22
N ARG A 190 4.26 14.05 11.77
CA ARG A 190 3.55 14.62 10.62
C ARG A 190 3.87 13.95 9.27
N PHE A 191 5.02 13.26 9.15
CA PHE A 191 5.29 12.41 7.98
C PHE A 191 4.40 11.17 7.91
N ILE A 192 3.84 10.77 9.02
CA ILE A 192 3.16 9.50 9.16
C ILE A 192 1.66 9.70 9.20
N TRP A 193 1.19 10.65 10.02
CA TRP A 193 -0.23 10.92 10.24
C TRP A 193 -0.51 12.37 10.63
N SER A 194 -1.77 12.76 10.51
CA SER A 194 -2.29 13.97 11.14
C SER A 194 -2.56 13.68 12.61
N ALA A 195 -1.95 14.44 13.53
CA ALA A 195 -1.92 14.12 14.97
C ALA A 195 -3.32 14.07 15.61
N ASP A 196 -4.26 14.85 15.08
CA ASP A 196 -5.65 14.97 15.53
C ASP A 196 -6.59 13.89 14.93
N ASN A 197 -6.10 13.09 13.99
CA ASN A 197 -6.90 12.08 13.31
C ASN A 197 -6.51 10.62 13.67
N VAL A 198 -5.60 10.40 14.61
CA VAL A 198 -5.19 9.06 15.04
C VAL A 198 -5.15 8.98 16.57
N THR A 199 -5.84 7.99 17.13
CA THR A 199 -5.80 7.79 18.60
C THR A 199 -4.44 7.29 19.07
N PRO A 200 -4.03 7.55 20.32
CA PRO A 200 -2.80 7.01 20.89
C PRO A 200 -2.70 5.49 20.81
N GLU A 201 -3.82 4.80 20.98
CA GLU A 201 -3.88 3.34 20.87
C GLU A 201 -3.54 2.86 19.46
N VAL A 202 -4.14 3.45 18.44
CA VAL A 202 -3.87 3.12 17.03
C VAL A 202 -2.41 3.44 16.66
N LYS A 203 -1.87 4.59 17.12
CA LYS A 203 -0.45 4.94 16.89
C LYS A 203 0.50 3.86 17.43
N ARG A 204 0.28 3.42 18.69
CA ARG A 204 1.10 2.37 19.30
C ARG A 204 0.94 1.04 18.60
N ALA A 205 -0.30 0.64 18.26
CA ALA A 205 -0.56 -0.60 17.53
C ALA A 205 0.11 -0.61 16.16
N LEU A 206 0.07 0.49 15.41
CA LEU A 206 0.78 0.64 14.14
C LEU A 206 2.29 0.43 14.29
N ILE A 207 2.93 1.10 15.27
CA ILE A 207 4.37 0.97 15.49
C ILE A 207 4.75 -0.46 15.89
N HIS A 208 3.96 -1.11 16.74
CA HIS A 208 4.28 -2.46 17.21
C HIS A 208 4.01 -3.55 16.16
N ASN A 209 2.89 -3.45 15.44
CA ASN A 209 2.40 -4.54 14.62
C ASN A 209 2.69 -4.36 13.13
N THR A 210 2.75 -3.11 12.66
CA THR A 210 2.73 -2.80 11.22
C THR A 210 4.09 -2.43 10.68
N VAL A 211 4.92 -1.69 11.44
CA VAL A 211 6.20 -1.17 10.93
C VAL A 211 7.22 -2.30 10.76
N GLN A 212 7.85 -2.35 9.60
CA GLN A 212 8.79 -3.40 9.17
C GLN A 212 10.11 -2.83 8.67
N LYS A 213 11.12 -3.70 8.53
CA LYS A 213 12.40 -3.36 7.88
C LYS A 213 12.21 -3.12 6.38
N ILE A 214 13.12 -2.33 5.80
CA ILE A 214 13.16 -2.04 4.36
C ILE A 214 14.49 -2.58 3.82
N SER A 215 14.47 -3.27 2.67
CA SER A 215 15.68 -3.62 1.94
C SER A 215 16.30 -2.37 1.29
N VAL A 216 17.63 -2.32 1.23
CA VAL A 216 18.34 -1.23 0.55
C VAL A 216 17.96 -1.11 -0.94
N LEU A 217 17.75 -2.25 -1.62
CA LEU A 217 17.35 -2.25 -3.03
C LEU A 217 15.92 -1.73 -3.21
N GLU A 218 14.99 -2.13 -2.33
CA GLU A 218 13.61 -1.62 -2.31
C GLU A 218 13.62 -0.09 -2.16
N TRP A 219 14.40 0.44 -1.21
CA TRP A 219 14.52 1.87 -1.00
C TRP A 219 15.13 2.61 -2.19
N ASN A 220 16.19 2.08 -2.79
CA ASN A 220 16.85 2.71 -3.93
C ASN A 220 15.92 2.87 -5.14
N GLN A 221 15.03 1.89 -5.38
CA GLN A 221 14.02 2.01 -6.43
C GLN A 221 12.97 3.08 -6.10
N ILE A 222 12.53 3.19 -4.84
CA ILE A 222 11.59 4.24 -4.42
C ILE A 222 12.20 5.64 -4.56
N LYS A 223 13.48 5.80 -4.28
CA LYS A 223 14.19 7.08 -4.51
C LYS A 223 14.12 7.55 -5.97
N ALA A 224 14.19 6.63 -6.92
CA ALA A 224 14.11 6.97 -8.34
C ALA A 224 12.75 7.54 -8.75
N ILE A 225 11.66 7.08 -8.14
CA ILE A 225 10.33 7.67 -8.34
C ILE A 225 10.29 9.13 -7.87
N SER A 226 11.03 9.46 -6.81
CA SER A 226 11.13 10.83 -6.30
C SER A 226 11.88 11.78 -7.25
N ALA A 227 12.73 11.25 -8.12
CA ALA A 227 13.43 12.02 -9.13
C ALA A 227 12.65 12.17 -10.46
N ALA A 228 11.40 11.73 -10.53
CA ALA A 228 10.56 11.67 -11.74
C ALA A 228 11.15 10.82 -12.89
N GLU A 229 12.12 9.98 -12.57
CA GLU A 229 12.78 9.07 -13.54
C GLU A 229 12.03 7.74 -13.68
N GLY A 230 10.96 7.56 -12.92
CA GLY A 230 10.26 6.31 -12.76
C GLY A 230 10.99 5.34 -11.83
N MET A 231 10.56 4.08 -11.77
CA MET A 231 11.20 3.04 -10.96
C MET A 231 12.10 2.14 -11.83
N PRO A 232 13.42 2.32 -11.80
CA PRO A 232 14.35 1.52 -12.62
C PRO A 232 14.40 0.08 -12.09
N ARG A 233 14.60 -0.87 -13.00
CA ARG A 233 14.91 -2.25 -12.60
C ARG A 233 16.33 -2.35 -12.05
N ILE A 234 16.51 -3.15 -11.01
CA ILE A 234 17.83 -3.46 -10.44
C ILE A 234 18.71 -4.20 -11.46
N SER A 235 18.12 -5.07 -12.26
CA SER A 235 18.80 -5.81 -13.34
C SER A 235 19.19 -4.96 -14.56
N GLY A 236 18.89 -3.67 -14.55
CA GLY A 236 19.18 -2.73 -15.63
C GLY A 236 18.22 -2.81 -16.83
N GLY A 237 18.24 -1.77 -17.66
CA GLY A 237 17.64 -1.76 -18.99
C GLY A 237 16.14 -1.52 -19.11
N PHE A 238 15.34 -1.57 -18.07
CA PHE A 238 13.91 -1.28 -18.13
C PHE A 238 13.45 -0.38 -16.98
N ASN A 239 12.74 0.67 -17.34
CA ASN A 239 12.06 1.51 -16.37
C ASN A 239 10.56 1.17 -16.39
N HIS A 240 10.00 0.73 -15.26
CA HIS A 240 8.58 0.38 -15.15
C HIS A 240 7.64 1.52 -15.53
N TYR A 241 8.16 2.72 -15.50
CA TYR A 241 7.44 3.97 -15.72
C TYR A 241 7.30 4.40 -17.18
N VAL A 242 8.01 3.75 -18.11
CA VAL A 242 8.10 4.22 -19.50
C VAL A 242 6.80 4.03 -20.28
N ASP A 243 5.92 3.12 -19.87
CA ASP A 243 4.71 2.81 -20.64
C ASP A 243 3.43 2.91 -19.80
N ASP A 244 3.13 4.12 -19.34
CA ASP A 244 1.90 4.45 -18.62
C ASP A 244 0.61 4.18 -19.45
N ARG A 245 0.72 4.08 -20.79
CA ARG A 245 -0.37 3.68 -21.69
C ARG A 245 -0.88 2.27 -21.43
N ARG A 246 -0.11 1.43 -20.74
CA ARG A 246 -0.52 0.09 -20.32
C ARG A 246 -1.40 0.10 -19.08
N ILE A 247 -1.52 1.22 -18.38
CA ILE A 247 -2.43 1.38 -17.25
C ILE A 247 -3.82 1.61 -17.83
N VAL A 248 -4.60 0.54 -17.92
CA VAL A 248 -5.93 0.52 -18.56
C VAL A 248 -7.06 0.25 -17.59
N THR A 249 -6.75 -0.30 -16.41
CA THR A 249 -7.74 -0.60 -15.37
C THR A 249 -8.29 0.68 -14.77
N PRO A 250 -9.61 0.82 -14.60
CA PRO A 250 -10.20 1.97 -13.92
C PRO A 250 -9.57 2.21 -12.56
N ALA A 251 -9.17 3.46 -12.27
CA ALA A 251 -8.42 3.81 -11.07
C ALA A 251 -9.12 4.87 -10.22
N PHE A 252 -9.18 4.63 -8.90
CA PHE A 252 -9.60 5.62 -7.92
C PHE A 252 -8.45 5.94 -6.97
N MET A 253 -8.03 7.19 -6.94
CA MET A 253 -6.89 7.65 -6.14
C MET A 253 -7.36 8.55 -5.01
N MET A 254 -7.01 8.19 -3.77
CA MET A 254 -7.33 8.95 -2.58
C MET A 254 -6.06 9.47 -1.92
N VAL A 255 -6.06 10.73 -1.50
CA VAL A 255 -4.92 11.39 -0.85
C VAL A 255 -5.37 12.30 0.27
N GLY A 256 -4.54 12.43 1.32
CA GLY A 256 -4.76 13.36 2.41
C GLY A 256 -4.22 14.76 2.12
N ASP A 257 -4.91 15.80 2.60
CA ASP A 257 -4.47 17.21 2.47
C ASP A 257 -3.17 17.52 3.24
N ARG A 258 -2.81 16.66 4.17
CA ARG A 258 -1.60 16.75 5.01
C ARG A 258 -0.62 15.60 4.78
N ASP A 259 -0.75 14.91 3.67
CA ASP A 259 0.19 13.86 3.32
C ASP A 259 1.51 14.46 2.82
N TRP A 260 2.56 14.33 3.65
CA TRP A 260 3.89 14.83 3.33
C TRP A 260 4.73 13.82 2.55
N VAL A 261 4.27 12.59 2.44
CA VAL A 261 4.91 11.52 1.66
C VAL A 261 4.32 11.48 0.25
N CYS A 262 3.00 11.34 0.13
CA CYS A 262 2.30 11.37 -1.14
C CYS A 262 1.57 12.72 -1.27
N ALA A 263 2.25 13.71 -1.84
CA ALA A 263 1.66 15.03 -2.03
C ALA A 263 0.47 15.01 -2.99
N VAL A 264 -0.51 15.88 -2.76
CA VAL A 264 -1.69 16.07 -3.63
C VAL A 264 -1.26 16.29 -5.08
N ASP A 265 -0.28 17.17 -5.32
CA ASP A 265 0.26 17.46 -6.65
C ASP A 265 0.78 16.22 -7.38
N GLY A 266 1.33 15.25 -6.63
CA GLY A 266 1.79 13.96 -7.18
C GLY A 266 0.64 13.09 -7.67
N VAL A 267 -0.49 13.09 -6.94
CA VAL A 267 -1.69 12.36 -7.35
C VAL A 267 -2.36 13.02 -8.55
N GLU A 268 -2.43 14.35 -8.57
CA GLU A 268 -2.94 15.10 -9.71
C GLU A 268 -2.11 14.87 -10.96
N TRP A 269 -0.78 14.93 -10.83
CA TRP A 269 0.15 14.61 -11.90
C TRP A 269 -0.04 13.18 -12.43
N THR A 270 -0.30 12.21 -11.52
CA THR A 270 -0.60 10.83 -11.89
C THR A 270 -1.91 10.75 -12.68
N ARG A 271 -2.99 11.35 -12.17
CA ARG A 271 -4.30 11.41 -12.83
C ARG A 271 -4.19 11.91 -14.27
N ASP A 272 -3.45 13.00 -14.48
CA ASP A 272 -3.35 13.65 -15.79
C ASP A 272 -2.61 12.79 -16.84
N ARG A 273 -1.82 11.82 -16.38
CA ARG A 273 -1.12 10.84 -17.24
C ARG A 273 -1.94 9.60 -17.54
N LEU A 274 -2.85 9.22 -16.67
CA LEU A 274 -3.67 8.02 -16.88
C LEU A 274 -4.58 8.19 -18.10
N LYS A 275 -4.68 7.14 -18.92
CA LYS A 275 -5.59 7.08 -20.07
C LYS A 275 -6.84 6.24 -19.80
N CYS A 276 -6.87 5.53 -18.67
CA CYS A 276 -8.03 4.81 -18.21
C CYS A 276 -9.04 5.73 -17.51
N PRO A 277 -10.30 5.30 -17.34
CA PRO A 277 -11.25 5.97 -16.48
C PRO A 277 -10.66 6.14 -15.07
N SER A 278 -10.52 7.37 -14.62
CA SER A 278 -9.91 7.64 -13.32
C SER A 278 -10.67 8.70 -12.54
N LYS A 279 -10.74 8.48 -11.22
CA LYS A 279 -11.28 9.40 -10.24
C LYS A 279 -10.20 9.68 -9.20
N TYR A 280 -10.16 10.88 -8.65
CA TYR A 280 -9.36 11.16 -7.47
C TYR A 280 -10.15 11.95 -6.45
N MET A 281 -9.76 11.85 -5.18
CA MET A 281 -10.42 12.53 -4.08
C MET A 281 -9.38 12.95 -3.04
N ILE A 282 -9.47 14.22 -2.63
CA ILE A 282 -8.64 14.77 -1.56
C ILE A 282 -9.46 14.75 -0.27
N PHE A 283 -8.90 14.18 0.80
CA PHE A 283 -9.50 14.19 2.12
C PHE A 283 -8.81 15.23 3.00
N GLY A 284 -9.61 16.11 3.59
CA GLY A 284 -9.13 17.19 4.42
C GLY A 284 -10.25 18.17 4.76
N LYS A 285 -10.05 18.99 5.80
CA LYS A 285 -11.11 19.93 6.25
C LYS A 285 -11.54 20.90 5.15
N GLU A 286 -10.60 21.35 4.32
CA GLU A 286 -10.89 22.27 3.22
C GLU A 286 -11.65 21.61 2.05
N TYR A 287 -11.67 20.26 2.05
CA TYR A 287 -12.35 19.43 1.06
C TYR A 287 -13.63 18.78 1.61
N GLY A 288 -14.11 19.24 2.79
CA GLY A 288 -15.35 18.77 3.38
C GLY A 288 -15.23 17.59 4.34
N SER A 289 -14.02 17.11 4.64
CA SER A 289 -13.83 16.07 5.63
C SER A 289 -13.83 16.64 7.07
N ARG A 290 -14.15 15.77 8.04
CA ARG A 290 -14.16 16.12 9.46
C ARG A 290 -12.77 16.41 10.03
N SER A 291 -11.75 15.76 9.48
CA SER A 291 -10.36 15.89 9.90
C SER A 291 -9.44 16.23 8.73
N ARG A 292 -8.20 16.63 9.06
CA ARG A 292 -7.10 16.60 8.11
C ARG A 292 -6.58 15.16 8.01
N TYR A 293 -6.03 14.80 6.86
CA TYR A 293 -5.52 13.46 6.62
C TYR A 293 -4.05 13.48 6.21
N GLY A 294 -3.23 12.67 6.87
CA GLY A 294 -1.84 12.37 6.50
C GLY A 294 -1.72 11.04 5.78
N HIS A 295 -0.48 10.49 5.79
CA HIS A 295 -0.12 9.33 4.97
C HIS A 295 -0.77 8.01 5.42
N LEU A 296 -0.78 7.71 6.74
CA LEU A 296 -1.36 6.46 7.26
C LEU A 296 -2.82 6.63 7.68
N ASP A 297 -3.18 7.77 8.21
CA ASP A 297 -4.52 7.97 8.75
C ASP A 297 -5.61 8.09 7.67
N ILE A 298 -5.24 8.21 6.40
CA ILE A 298 -6.18 7.99 5.31
C ILE A 298 -6.73 6.55 5.29
N VAL A 299 -5.99 5.59 5.85
CA VAL A 299 -6.44 4.20 6.02
C VAL A 299 -7.02 3.96 7.41
N CYS A 300 -6.36 4.47 8.46
CA CYS A 300 -6.61 4.09 9.85
C CYS A 300 -6.94 5.28 10.79
N GLY A 301 -7.33 6.41 10.22
CA GLY A 301 -7.74 7.58 10.99
C GLY A 301 -9.08 7.40 11.69
N ILE A 302 -9.35 8.24 12.71
CA ILE A 302 -10.59 8.25 13.47
C ILE A 302 -11.82 8.37 12.56
N ASN A 303 -11.72 9.17 11.52
CA ASN A 303 -12.80 9.42 10.59
C ASN A 303 -12.74 8.55 9.31
N ALA A 304 -11.71 7.72 9.13
CA ALA A 304 -11.59 6.86 7.96
C ALA A 304 -12.80 5.93 7.76
N PRO A 305 -13.38 5.29 8.80
CA PRO A 305 -14.59 4.46 8.67
C PRO A 305 -15.83 5.21 8.15
N TYR A 306 -15.84 6.53 8.25
CA TYR A 306 -16.99 7.37 7.86
C TYR A 306 -16.74 8.15 6.57
N GLU A 307 -15.52 8.21 6.07
CA GLU A 307 -15.13 9.06 4.94
C GLU A 307 -14.39 8.26 3.87
N THR A 308 -13.17 7.80 4.15
CA THR A 308 -12.33 7.16 3.13
C THR A 308 -12.77 5.73 2.79
N TRP A 309 -13.23 4.96 3.78
CA TRP A 309 -13.69 3.59 3.55
C TRP A 309 -14.99 3.52 2.73
N PRO A 310 -16.03 4.32 3.05
CA PRO A 310 -17.21 4.42 2.20
C PRO A 310 -16.88 4.84 0.77
N ALA A 311 -16.03 5.85 0.59
CA ALA A 311 -15.63 6.29 -0.74
C ALA A 311 -14.93 5.17 -1.55
N ALA A 312 -14.08 4.38 -0.89
CA ALA A 312 -13.44 3.23 -1.52
C ALA A 312 -14.47 2.16 -1.91
N THR A 313 -15.38 1.79 -1.00
CA THR A 313 -16.38 0.73 -1.25
C THR A 313 -17.44 1.13 -2.26
N GLU A 314 -17.85 2.39 -2.30
CA GLU A 314 -18.74 2.92 -3.35
C GLU A 314 -18.12 2.73 -4.75
N TRP A 315 -16.81 3.06 -4.89
CA TRP A 315 -16.09 2.83 -6.13
C TRP A 315 -15.99 1.35 -6.49
N LEU A 316 -15.66 0.49 -5.54
CA LEU A 316 -15.60 -0.96 -5.77
C LEU A 316 -16.96 -1.49 -6.22
N ALA A 317 -18.04 -1.07 -5.55
CA ALA A 317 -19.41 -1.47 -5.87
C ALA A 317 -19.88 -0.97 -7.24
N GLU A 318 -19.44 0.22 -7.66
CA GLU A 318 -19.65 0.73 -9.02
C GLU A 318 -18.99 -0.20 -10.05
N LYS A 319 -17.74 -0.60 -9.79
CA LYS A 319 -16.96 -1.44 -10.72
C LYS A 319 -17.32 -2.92 -10.67
N ASP A 320 -18.05 -3.39 -9.68
CA ASP A 320 -18.66 -4.72 -9.68
C ASP A 320 -19.77 -4.89 -10.73
N ARG A 321 -20.39 -3.78 -11.16
CA ARG A 321 -21.50 -3.78 -12.12
C ARG A 321 -21.04 -3.76 -13.58
N ASP A 322 -19.80 -3.30 -13.79
CA ASP A 322 -19.16 -3.25 -15.11
C ASP A 322 -18.59 -4.65 -15.47
#